data_976d85487af706bcde8377e6c6af37b1
#
_entry.id   976d85487af706bcde8377e6c6af37b1
#
_cell.length_a   1.000
_cell.length_b   1.000
_cell.length_c   1.000
_cell.angle_alpha   90.00
_cell.angle_beta   90.00
_cell.angle_gamma   90.00
#
_symmetry.space_group_name_H-M   'P 1'
#
loop_
_entity.id
_entity.type
_entity.pdbx_description
1 polymer ?
#
loop_
_entity_poly.entity_id
_entity_poly.type
_entity_poly.pdbx_seq_one_letter_code
_entity_poly.pdbx_strand_id
1 'polypeptide(L)'
;MAKISPKVSESLSEYLVLTDWIEAKPEEVSLKANLGNISLQYPFMTARMQSVVGPEMAVAAGGNGILTVIPRSLRDEDKQAIIDANKKARLSEGNIEFQENPESANPKDTLEEVVNKVERIGHSVIPIIDRKSKLYGVYVHNPDNPPMVPPNTPITEVMLPLEKIGANEGINYFKIGDEDDTRIRDMLSKGDRKFIPLVDENMILQKLAFLHKFNTNYIGIAVSTRNNLEEEIEKWGSQVDTLTIDSSNACFKDAIKIIKIAKKKFPEKPFGIGNIINVKDFEIFAGEGADYIIGGMGVGSICQTGSRRGNGRGQMTVAAELAEARDNHNKKKGRYVPLVLDGGITNVKDMTVALAFADFIMMGNYFNRFYEAAAQKLNSEKEPTSEENLIRYVESWGEGHPRARLVAMYGLNFRHVLSEMHPADISRVIERYGHSSISSATVEGIVGAVEYKGRLKPCVENDARYIRATISNAGARDLASFREKAVIEKASSRTILDMLPHDVEVTEK
;
A
#
# COMPACT_ATOMS: atom_id res chain seq x y z
N MET A 1 -7.73 -27.84 32.76
CA MET A 1 -8.44 -26.61 33.10
C MET A 1 -8.02 -25.50 32.14
N ALA A 2 -8.97 -24.67 31.70
CA ALA A 2 -8.68 -23.48 30.91
C ALA A 2 -7.78 -22.53 31.72
N LYS A 3 -6.84 -21.85 31.04
CA LYS A 3 -5.94 -20.87 31.67
C LYS A 3 -6.37 -19.47 31.27
N ILE A 4 -6.38 -18.55 32.22
CA ILE A 4 -6.64 -17.12 31.99
C ILE A 4 -5.30 -16.42 31.86
N SER A 5 -5.11 -15.66 30.76
CA SER A 5 -3.96 -14.77 30.63
C SER A 5 -4.11 -13.61 31.62
N PRO A 6 -3.10 -13.28 32.43
CA PRO A 6 -3.16 -12.14 33.35
C PRO A 6 -3.02 -10.79 32.60
N LYS A 7 -2.62 -10.78 31.32
CA LYS A 7 -2.40 -9.57 30.55
C LYS A 7 -3.71 -9.08 29.92
N VAL A 8 -3.93 -7.78 29.98
CA VAL A 8 -4.98 -7.10 29.22
C VAL A 8 -4.57 -7.05 27.75
N SER A 9 -5.54 -7.29 26.88
CA SER A 9 -5.33 -7.22 25.43
C SER A 9 -5.58 -5.80 24.94
N GLU A 10 -4.57 -5.16 24.33
CA GLU A 10 -4.54 -3.71 24.09
C GLU A 10 -4.50 -3.39 22.59
N SER A 11 -5.09 -2.25 22.22
CA SER A 11 -5.21 -1.76 20.85
C SER A 11 -4.12 -0.73 20.54
N LEU A 12 -3.68 -0.62 19.28
CA LEU A 12 -2.74 0.42 18.84
C LEU A 12 -3.28 1.83 19.08
N SER A 13 -4.60 2.01 18.98
CA SER A 13 -5.25 3.30 19.16
C SER A 13 -5.13 3.87 20.60
N GLU A 14 -4.77 3.04 21.58
CA GLU A 14 -4.55 3.46 22.96
C GLU A 14 -3.16 4.05 23.22
N TYR A 15 -2.28 4.08 22.21
CA TYR A 15 -0.87 4.41 22.39
C TYR A 15 -0.42 5.61 21.55
N LEU A 16 0.62 6.27 22.05
CA LEU A 16 1.27 7.45 21.46
C LEU A 16 2.77 7.25 21.40
N VAL A 17 3.42 7.90 20.46
CA VAL A 17 4.88 8.01 20.37
C VAL A 17 5.31 9.26 21.10
N LEU A 18 6.21 9.15 22.07
CA LEU A 18 6.79 10.29 22.75
C LEU A 18 7.89 10.94 21.90
N THR A 19 8.07 12.25 22.07
CA THR A 19 9.09 13.01 21.37
C THR A 19 10.44 12.93 22.08
N ASP A 20 11.52 13.05 21.29
CA ASP A 20 12.91 13.13 21.75
C ASP A 20 13.66 14.21 20.93
N TRP A 21 14.97 14.33 21.11
CA TRP A 21 15.80 15.24 20.33
C TRP A 21 15.77 14.90 18.84
N ILE A 22 15.44 15.90 18.02
CA ILE A 22 15.42 15.75 16.56
C ILE A 22 16.85 15.66 16.03
N GLU A 23 17.21 14.51 15.44
CA GLU A 23 18.51 14.26 14.82
C GLU A 23 18.49 14.42 13.30
N ALA A 24 17.33 14.33 12.67
CA ALA A 24 17.13 14.44 11.23
C ALA A 24 15.83 15.18 10.95
N LYS A 25 15.81 15.98 9.89
CA LYS A 25 14.56 16.59 9.44
C LYS A 25 13.62 15.53 8.84
N PRO A 26 12.28 15.76 8.83
CA PRO A 26 11.34 14.78 8.28
C PRO A 26 11.66 14.32 6.85
N GLU A 27 12.13 15.21 5.98
CA GLU A 27 12.52 14.91 4.60
C GLU A 27 13.78 14.03 4.48
N GLU A 28 14.61 14.00 5.52
CA GLU A 28 15.82 13.16 5.61
C GLU A 28 15.51 11.75 6.15
N VAL A 29 14.33 11.56 6.74
CA VAL A 29 13.92 10.26 7.31
C VAL A 29 13.62 9.25 6.23
N SER A 30 14.28 8.09 6.28
CA SER A 30 14.06 6.99 5.35
C SER A 30 12.97 6.04 5.86
N LEU A 31 11.96 5.77 5.02
CA LEU A 31 10.97 4.72 5.24
C LEU A 31 11.28 3.43 4.46
N LYS A 32 12.45 3.33 3.84
CA LYS A 32 12.85 2.12 3.11
C LYS A 32 12.91 0.91 4.03
N ALA A 33 12.38 -0.21 3.55
CA ALA A 33 12.36 -1.47 4.27
C ALA A 33 12.73 -2.63 3.35
N ASN A 34 13.44 -3.63 3.89
CA ASN A 34 13.90 -4.78 3.13
C ASN A 34 13.25 -6.07 3.63
N LEU A 35 12.74 -6.88 2.70
CA LEU A 35 12.19 -8.20 2.94
C LEU A 35 13.03 -9.22 2.14
N GLY A 36 14.08 -9.73 2.77
CA GLY A 36 15.08 -10.51 2.07
C GLY A 36 15.77 -9.68 0.97
N ASN A 37 15.66 -10.13 -0.27
CA ASN A 37 16.18 -9.43 -1.46
C ASN A 37 15.22 -8.39 -2.07
N ILE A 38 14.04 -8.19 -1.47
CA ILE A 38 13.05 -7.20 -1.91
C ILE A 38 13.28 -5.90 -1.14
N SER A 39 13.50 -4.78 -1.86
CA SER A 39 13.66 -3.45 -1.27
C SER A 39 12.45 -2.57 -1.61
N LEU A 40 11.73 -2.13 -0.58
CA LEU A 40 10.51 -1.34 -0.69
C LEU A 40 10.77 0.10 -0.27
N GLN A 41 10.06 1.07 -0.89
CA GLN A 41 10.14 2.49 -0.51
C GLN A 41 9.36 2.78 0.77
N TYR A 42 8.31 2.01 1.01
CA TYR A 42 7.50 2.11 2.22
C TYR A 42 7.37 0.73 2.87
N PRO A 43 7.29 0.66 4.20
CA PRO A 43 7.11 -0.59 4.93
C PRO A 43 5.66 -1.10 4.84
N PHE A 44 5.02 -0.96 3.69
CA PHE A 44 3.61 -1.22 3.48
C PHE A 44 3.39 -2.44 2.59
N MET A 45 2.37 -3.22 2.95
CA MET A 45 1.89 -4.35 2.16
C MET A 45 0.37 -4.26 2.01
N THR A 46 -0.15 -4.60 0.82
CA THR A 46 -1.60 -4.77 0.68
C THR A 46 -2.05 -6.04 1.40
N ALA A 47 -3.18 -5.97 2.10
CA ALA A 47 -3.78 -7.19 2.64
C ALA A 47 -4.24 -8.13 1.51
N ARG A 48 -4.19 -9.42 1.79
CA ARG A 48 -4.56 -10.51 0.87
C ARG A 48 -6.07 -10.62 0.73
N MET A 49 -6.70 -9.58 0.16
CA MET A 49 -8.15 -9.44 0.07
C MET A 49 -8.58 -9.18 -1.36
N GLN A 50 -9.61 -9.91 -1.81
CA GLN A 50 -10.21 -9.76 -3.15
C GLN A 50 -10.75 -8.36 -3.41
N SER A 51 -11.25 -7.68 -2.38
CA SER A 51 -11.76 -6.29 -2.50
C SER A 51 -10.65 -5.27 -2.72
N VAL A 52 -9.41 -5.59 -2.34
CA VAL A 52 -8.25 -4.70 -2.39
C VAL A 52 -7.43 -4.93 -3.66
N VAL A 53 -7.07 -6.19 -3.93
CA VAL A 53 -6.02 -6.53 -4.89
C VAL A 53 -6.62 -6.89 -6.25
N GLY A 54 -6.34 -6.04 -7.23
CA GLY A 54 -6.58 -6.22 -8.65
C GLY A 54 -5.40 -5.74 -9.47
N PRO A 55 -5.46 -5.80 -10.82
CA PRO A 55 -4.39 -5.33 -11.70
C PRO A 55 -4.00 -3.86 -11.45
N GLU A 56 -4.98 -2.97 -11.30
CA GLU A 56 -4.75 -1.54 -11.05
C GLU A 56 -4.03 -1.29 -9.72
N MET A 57 -4.48 -1.95 -8.63
CA MET A 57 -3.82 -1.85 -7.33
C MET A 57 -2.39 -2.40 -7.38
N ALA A 58 -2.17 -3.52 -8.07
CA ALA A 58 -0.84 -4.11 -8.17
C ALA A 58 0.15 -3.21 -8.91
N VAL A 59 -0.30 -2.51 -9.94
CA VAL A 59 0.52 -1.53 -10.67
C VAL A 59 0.78 -0.29 -9.83
N ALA A 60 -0.26 0.30 -9.25
CA ALA A 60 -0.13 1.54 -8.49
C ALA A 60 0.65 1.37 -7.18
N ALA A 61 0.36 0.33 -6.39
CA ALA A 61 1.11 0.04 -5.17
C ALA A 61 2.57 -0.31 -5.48
N GLY A 62 2.81 -1.18 -6.47
CA GLY A 62 4.14 -1.55 -6.91
C GLY A 62 4.96 -0.37 -7.39
N GLY A 63 4.38 0.50 -8.23
CA GLY A 63 5.01 1.73 -8.74
C GLY A 63 5.40 2.72 -7.63
N ASN A 64 4.75 2.65 -6.48
CA ASN A 64 5.09 3.41 -5.28
C ASN A 64 6.01 2.65 -4.31
N GLY A 65 6.56 1.50 -4.69
CA GLY A 65 7.45 0.72 -3.85
C GLY A 65 6.76 0.07 -2.63
N ILE A 66 5.51 -0.33 -2.81
CA ILE A 66 4.66 -1.06 -1.84
C ILE A 66 4.48 -2.49 -2.33
N LEU A 67 4.58 -3.47 -1.46
CA LEU A 67 4.40 -4.87 -1.82
C LEU A 67 2.91 -5.22 -1.95
N THR A 68 2.51 -5.62 -3.15
CA THR A 68 1.18 -6.22 -3.36
C THR A 68 1.22 -7.71 -3.09
N VAL A 69 0.28 -8.22 -2.29
CA VAL A 69 0.15 -9.66 -2.03
C VAL A 69 -1.20 -10.16 -2.55
N ILE A 70 -1.16 -11.00 -3.58
CA ILE A 70 -2.35 -11.56 -4.23
C ILE A 70 -3.05 -12.54 -3.29
N PRO A 71 -4.37 -12.41 -3.05
CA PRO A 71 -5.11 -13.35 -2.23
C PRO A 71 -5.24 -14.73 -2.90
N ARG A 72 -5.16 -15.80 -2.11
CA ARG A 72 -5.28 -17.17 -2.59
C ARG A 72 -6.66 -17.49 -3.19
N SER A 73 -7.66 -16.79 -2.76
CA SER A 73 -9.08 -17.03 -3.09
C SER A 73 -9.50 -16.56 -4.48
N LEU A 74 -8.66 -15.83 -5.21
CA LEU A 74 -8.90 -15.46 -6.60
C LEU A 74 -8.75 -16.66 -7.53
N ARG A 75 -9.43 -16.63 -8.69
CA ARG A 75 -9.24 -17.59 -9.78
C ARG A 75 -7.82 -17.45 -10.35
N ASP A 76 -7.35 -18.50 -10.97
CA ASP A 76 -6.00 -18.52 -11.55
C ASP A 76 -5.83 -17.51 -12.69
N GLU A 77 -6.89 -17.27 -13.47
CA GLU A 77 -6.90 -16.26 -14.53
C GLU A 77 -6.76 -14.84 -13.96
N ASP A 78 -7.47 -14.54 -12.86
CA ASP A 78 -7.37 -13.23 -12.20
C ASP A 78 -5.98 -13.04 -11.56
N LYS A 79 -5.43 -14.07 -10.91
CA LYS A 79 -4.06 -14.06 -10.37
C LYS A 79 -3.03 -13.80 -11.47
N GLN A 80 -3.15 -14.48 -12.62
CA GLN A 80 -2.26 -14.30 -13.76
C GLN A 80 -2.36 -12.87 -14.32
N ALA A 81 -3.56 -12.34 -14.50
CA ALA A 81 -3.78 -10.99 -14.99
C ALA A 81 -3.12 -9.93 -14.07
N ILE A 82 -3.20 -10.12 -12.75
CA ILE A 82 -2.55 -9.25 -11.76
C ILE A 82 -1.02 -9.34 -11.89
N ILE A 83 -0.47 -10.55 -11.99
CA ILE A 83 0.97 -10.78 -12.15
C ILE A 83 1.48 -10.13 -13.45
N ASP A 84 0.78 -10.34 -14.55
CA ASP A 84 1.18 -9.82 -15.86
C ASP A 84 1.15 -8.29 -15.90
N ALA A 85 0.09 -7.66 -15.36
CA ALA A 85 -0.02 -6.22 -15.24
C ALA A 85 1.13 -5.63 -14.40
N ASN A 86 1.41 -6.23 -13.25
CA ASN A 86 2.49 -5.80 -12.36
C ASN A 86 3.87 -5.95 -13.02
N LYS A 87 4.15 -7.09 -13.66
CA LYS A 87 5.43 -7.34 -14.35
C LYS A 87 5.63 -6.41 -15.53
N LYS A 88 4.58 -6.12 -16.30
CA LYS A 88 4.63 -5.18 -17.43
C LYS A 88 4.99 -3.77 -16.98
N ALA A 89 4.53 -3.37 -15.79
CA ALA A 89 4.82 -2.06 -15.21
C ALA A 89 6.14 -2.00 -14.42
N ARG A 90 6.86 -3.13 -14.29
CA ARG A 90 8.09 -3.21 -13.48
C ARG A 90 9.21 -2.36 -14.07
N LEU A 91 9.80 -1.55 -13.20
CA LEU A 91 10.93 -0.69 -13.51
C LEU A 91 12.08 -0.98 -12.56
N SER A 92 13.31 -0.86 -13.07
CA SER A 92 14.54 -1.02 -12.29
C SER A 92 15.15 0.34 -11.97
N GLU A 93 15.91 0.42 -10.89
CA GLU A 93 16.68 1.60 -10.56
C GLU A 93 17.55 2.03 -11.76
N GLY A 94 17.53 3.32 -12.07
CA GLY A 94 18.24 3.89 -13.21
C GLY A 94 17.53 3.75 -14.57
N ASN A 95 16.36 3.12 -14.64
CA ASN A 95 15.53 3.16 -15.85
C ASN A 95 14.93 4.55 -16.06
N ILE A 96 14.78 4.93 -17.32
CA ILE A 96 14.03 6.12 -17.71
C ILE A 96 12.57 5.70 -17.88
N GLU A 97 11.68 6.38 -17.16
CA GLU A 97 10.24 6.29 -17.34
C GLU A 97 9.78 7.44 -18.22
N PHE A 98 8.94 7.14 -19.20
CA PHE A 98 8.28 8.15 -20.03
C PHE A 98 6.80 8.21 -19.65
N GLN A 99 6.36 9.36 -19.16
CA GLN A 99 4.95 9.65 -18.96
C GLN A 99 4.37 10.22 -20.25
N GLU A 100 3.65 9.43 -20.99
CA GLU A 100 2.91 9.84 -22.19
C GLU A 100 1.69 10.68 -21.80
N ASN A 101 1.40 11.73 -22.58
CA ASN A 101 0.28 12.63 -22.37
C ASN A 101 0.16 13.11 -20.88
N PRO A 102 1.21 13.75 -20.33
CA PRO A 102 1.19 14.16 -18.92
C PRO A 102 0.05 15.14 -18.68
N GLU A 103 -0.60 15.01 -17.52
CA GLU A 103 -1.55 16.01 -17.04
C GLU A 103 -0.90 17.39 -17.01
N SER A 104 -1.59 18.39 -17.49
CA SER A 104 -1.05 19.73 -17.73
C SER A 104 -1.98 20.81 -17.22
N ALA A 105 -1.46 22.03 -17.04
CA ALA A 105 -2.22 23.22 -16.71
C ALA A 105 -2.05 24.30 -17.80
N ASN A 106 -2.97 25.27 -17.81
CA ASN A 106 -2.96 26.33 -18.79
C ASN A 106 -2.14 27.53 -18.28
N PRO A 107 -1.44 28.29 -19.13
CA PRO A 107 -0.71 29.51 -18.71
C PRO A 107 -1.58 30.58 -18.04
N LYS A 108 -2.90 30.51 -18.19
CA LYS A 108 -3.87 31.42 -17.57
C LYS A 108 -4.39 30.96 -16.22
N ASP A 109 -4.10 29.70 -15.85
CA ASP A 109 -4.53 29.17 -14.55
C ASP A 109 -3.78 29.88 -13.41
N THR A 110 -4.44 30.01 -12.28
CA THR A 110 -3.85 30.55 -11.05
C THR A 110 -3.03 29.48 -10.33
N LEU A 111 -2.16 29.92 -9.42
CA LEU A 111 -1.41 29.00 -8.58
C LEU A 111 -2.32 28.02 -7.82
N GLU A 112 -3.42 28.52 -7.25
CA GLU A 112 -4.41 27.72 -6.52
C GLU A 112 -5.04 26.64 -7.39
N GLU A 113 -5.48 26.97 -8.61
CA GLU A 113 -6.04 26.00 -9.55
C GLU A 113 -5.04 24.91 -9.92
N VAL A 114 -3.77 25.29 -10.10
CA VAL A 114 -2.70 24.34 -10.43
C VAL A 114 -2.35 23.46 -9.22
N VAL A 115 -2.28 24.03 -8.01
CA VAL A 115 -2.02 23.26 -6.78
C VAL A 115 -3.13 22.26 -6.53
N ASN A 116 -4.40 22.67 -6.60
CA ASN A 116 -5.55 21.77 -6.46
C ASN A 116 -5.52 20.62 -7.50
N LYS A 117 -5.08 20.92 -8.73
CA LYS A 117 -4.90 19.92 -9.77
C LYS A 117 -3.78 18.93 -9.43
N VAL A 118 -2.62 19.44 -9.01
CA VAL A 118 -1.47 18.64 -8.59
C VAL A 118 -1.82 17.71 -7.42
N GLU A 119 -2.51 18.21 -6.42
CA GLU A 119 -2.93 17.42 -5.25
C GLU A 119 -3.91 16.30 -5.65
N ARG A 120 -4.83 16.59 -6.57
CA ARG A 120 -5.78 15.60 -7.08
C ARG A 120 -5.10 14.48 -7.86
N ILE A 121 -4.12 14.80 -8.73
CA ILE A 121 -3.46 13.81 -9.58
C ILE A 121 -2.25 13.13 -8.92
N GLY A 122 -1.74 13.70 -7.81
CA GLY A 122 -0.59 13.16 -7.06
C GLY A 122 0.75 13.22 -7.79
N HIS A 123 0.91 14.13 -8.72
CA HIS A 123 2.19 14.41 -9.38
C HIS A 123 2.79 15.70 -8.86
N SER A 124 4.07 15.70 -8.52
CA SER A 124 4.78 16.91 -8.09
C SER A 124 5.21 17.82 -9.25
N VAL A 125 5.00 17.40 -10.48
CA VAL A 125 5.43 18.10 -11.69
C VAL A 125 4.26 18.22 -12.65
N ILE A 126 3.93 19.44 -13.08
CA ILE A 126 2.86 19.67 -14.04
C ILE A 126 3.33 20.61 -15.16
N PRO A 127 3.32 20.17 -16.42
CA PRO A 127 3.65 21.02 -17.57
C PRO A 127 2.59 22.11 -17.78
N ILE A 128 3.04 23.28 -18.15
CA ILE A 128 2.18 24.42 -18.49
C ILE A 128 2.13 24.51 -20.02
N ILE A 129 0.97 24.20 -20.58
CA ILE A 129 0.76 24.15 -22.03
C ILE A 129 -0.45 25.01 -22.44
N ASP A 130 -0.42 25.56 -23.65
CA ASP A 130 -1.57 26.25 -24.19
C ASP A 130 -2.60 25.26 -24.82
N ARG A 131 -3.68 25.81 -25.38
CA ARG A 131 -4.74 25.01 -26.04
C ARG A 131 -4.26 24.22 -27.25
N LYS A 132 -3.07 24.50 -27.78
CA LYS A 132 -2.43 23.77 -28.86
C LYS A 132 -1.35 22.80 -28.34
N SER A 133 -1.34 22.53 -27.05
CA SER A 133 -0.34 21.70 -26.34
C SER A 133 1.10 22.21 -26.44
N LYS A 134 1.30 23.50 -26.80
CA LYS A 134 2.63 24.11 -26.81
C LYS A 134 3.13 24.32 -25.39
N LEU A 135 4.33 23.85 -25.10
CA LEU A 135 4.95 23.95 -23.78
C LEU A 135 5.48 25.36 -23.53
N TYR A 136 5.10 25.94 -22.39
CA TYR A 136 5.55 27.25 -21.88
C TYR A 136 6.56 27.12 -20.76
N GLY A 137 6.40 26.11 -19.93
CA GLY A 137 7.23 25.86 -18.77
C GLY A 137 6.69 24.69 -17.96
N VAL A 138 7.18 24.51 -16.75
CA VAL A 138 6.73 23.47 -15.84
C VAL A 138 6.60 24.02 -14.42
N TYR A 139 5.52 23.73 -13.74
CA TYR A 139 5.39 23.99 -12.32
C TYR A 139 5.82 22.76 -11.53
N VAL A 140 6.70 22.98 -10.54
CA VAL A 140 7.15 21.95 -9.60
C VAL A 140 6.52 22.22 -8.25
N HIS A 141 5.59 21.38 -7.85
CA HIS A 141 4.94 21.48 -6.56
C HIS A 141 5.85 20.95 -5.45
N ASN A 142 6.12 21.81 -4.48
CA ASN A 142 6.83 21.46 -3.26
C ASN A 142 5.98 21.90 -2.06
N PRO A 143 5.18 20.98 -1.45
CA PRO A 143 4.32 21.33 -0.33
C PRO A 143 5.09 21.76 0.92
N ASP A 144 6.36 21.34 1.06
CA ASP A 144 7.22 21.71 2.19
C ASP A 144 7.84 23.12 2.01
N ASN A 145 7.83 23.64 0.78
CA ASN A 145 8.31 24.99 0.46
C ASN A 145 7.46 25.60 -0.67
N PRO A 146 6.20 25.95 -0.40
CA PRO A 146 5.31 26.52 -1.40
C PRO A 146 5.78 27.92 -1.81
N PRO A 147 5.44 28.38 -3.04
CA PRO A 147 5.71 29.76 -3.44
C PRO A 147 5.06 30.76 -2.49
N MET A 148 5.83 31.73 -2.00
CA MET A 148 5.37 32.78 -1.09
C MET A 148 4.69 33.93 -1.86
N VAL A 149 3.63 33.59 -2.61
CA VAL A 149 2.82 34.52 -3.41
C VAL A 149 1.34 34.28 -3.18
N PRO A 150 0.45 35.23 -3.46
CA PRO A 150 -1.00 35.05 -3.32
C PRO A 150 -1.50 33.86 -4.15
N PRO A 151 -2.54 33.13 -3.68
CA PRO A 151 -3.10 31.97 -4.39
C PRO A 151 -3.62 32.27 -5.80
N ASN A 152 -4.10 33.51 -6.03
CA ASN A 152 -4.58 33.99 -7.32
C ASN A 152 -3.48 34.46 -8.29
N THR A 153 -2.18 34.29 -7.93
CA THR A 153 -1.07 34.61 -8.81
C THR A 153 -1.11 33.75 -10.08
N PRO A 154 -0.96 34.33 -11.28
CA PRO A 154 -0.86 33.55 -12.52
C PRO A 154 0.28 32.55 -12.46
N ILE A 155 0.02 31.31 -12.92
CA ILE A 155 1.02 30.24 -12.86
C ILE A 155 2.31 30.56 -13.63
N THR A 156 2.22 31.41 -14.63
CA THR A 156 3.37 31.88 -15.42
C THR A 156 4.40 32.67 -14.63
N GLU A 157 4.01 33.21 -13.47
CA GLU A 157 4.95 33.96 -12.60
C GLU A 157 5.73 33.07 -11.65
N VAL A 158 5.26 31.82 -11.44
CA VAL A 158 5.87 30.86 -10.49
C VAL A 158 6.35 29.57 -11.15
N MET A 159 6.02 29.33 -12.42
CA MET A 159 6.54 28.18 -13.16
C MET A 159 8.02 28.36 -13.49
N LEU A 160 8.72 27.25 -13.70
CA LEU A 160 10.04 27.22 -14.29
C LEU A 160 9.92 27.42 -15.80
N PRO A 161 10.48 28.51 -16.39
CA PRO A 161 10.42 28.75 -17.82
C PRO A 161 11.29 27.78 -18.59
N LEU A 162 11.10 27.68 -19.90
CA LEU A 162 11.99 26.90 -20.77
C LEU A 162 13.32 27.64 -20.96
N GLU A 163 14.42 26.91 -20.80
CA GLU A 163 15.76 27.44 -21.09
C GLU A 163 16.04 27.50 -22.59
N LYS A 164 16.69 28.58 -23.00
CA LYS A 164 17.53 28.57 -24.20
C LYS A 164 18.82 27.80 -23.86
N ILE A 165 19.19 26.84 -24.71
CA ILE A 165 20.41 26.03 -24.55
C ILE A 165 21.58 26.90 -24.09
N GLY A 166 22.09 26.68 -22.87
CA GLY A 166 23.25 27.39 -22.32
C GLY A 166 22.98 28.43 -21.22
N ALA A 167 21.74 28.65 -20.81
CA ALA A 167 21.39 29.46 -19.64
C ALA A 167 21.27 28.62 -18.36
N ASN A 168 21.62 29.18 -17.20
CA ASN A 168 21.57 28.45 -15.92
C ASN A 168 20.21 28.52 -15.21
N GLU A 169 19.22 29.17 -15.79
CA GLU A 169 17.89 29.39 -15.20
C GLU A 169 16.82 28.87 -16.14
N GLY A 170 16.22 27.70 -15.85
CA GLY A 170 15.08 27.15 -16.57
C GLY A 170 15.12 25.63 -16.78
N ILE A 171 14.28 25.11 -17.65
CA ILE A 171 14.12 23.69 -17.90
C ILE A 171 14.71 23.30 -19.24
N ASN A 172 15.63 22.35 -19.23
CA ASN A 172 16.08 21.72 -20.46
C ASN A 172 14.98 20.79 -20.98
N TYR A 173 14.88 20.71 -22.30
CA TYR A 173 13.99 19.83 -23.00
C TYR A 173 14.74 19.15 -24.14
N PHE A 174 14.22 18.00 -24.61
CA PHE A 174 14.68 17.35 -25.83
C PHE A 174 13.59 17.40 -26.90
N LYS A 175 14.01 17.46 -28.15
CA LYS A 175 13.11 17.21 -29.27
C LYS A 175 12.97 15.71 -29.47
N ILE A 176 11.77 15.24 -29.82
CA ILE A 176 11.53 13.85 -30.20
C ILE A 176 12.36 13.56 -31.46
N GLY A 177 13.05 12.43 -31.43
CA GLY A 177 14.03 12.05 -32.46
C GLY A 177 15.47 12.40 -32.13
N ASP A 178 15.70 13.35 -31.17
CA ASP A 178 17.02 13.70 -30.67
C ASP A 178 17.25 13.06 -29.27
N GLU A 179 16.29 12.29 -28.75
CA GLU A 179 16.42 11.61 -27.48
C GLU A 179 17.52 10.56 -27.52
N ASP A 180 18.53 10.76 -26.73
CA ASP A 180 19.56 9.80 -26.38
C ASP A 180 19.34 9.40 -24.91
N ASP A 181 18.92 8.17 -24.68
CA ASP A 181 18.65 7.64 -23.35
C ASP A 181 19.87 7.79 -22.43
N THR A 182 21.07 7.68 -22.95
CA THR A 182 22.31 7.88 -22.19
C THR A 182 22.43 9.32 -21.72
N ARG A 183 22.14 10.28 -22.58
CA ARG A 183 22.21 11.71 -22.29
C ARG A 183 21.09 12.15 -21.36
N ILE A 184 19.86 11.66 -21.55
CA ILE A 184 18.74 11.90 -20.65
C ILE A 184 19.06 11.35 -19.25
N ARG A 185 19.58 10.13 -19.17
CA ARG A 185 19.99 9.48 -17.91
C ARG A 185 21.10 10.27 -17.22
N ASP A 186 22.11 10.69 -17.94
CA ASP A 186 23.21 11.47 -17.40
C ASP A 186 22.73 12.80 -16.81
N MET A 187 21.84 13.50 -17.50
CA MET A 187 21.25 14.75 -17.01
C MET A 187 20.37 14.56 -15.78
N LEU A 188 19.55 13.51 -15.76
CA LEU A 188 18.69 13.18 -14.61
C LEU A 188 19.50 12.65 -13.41
N SER A 189 20.65 11.97 -13.65
CA SER A 189 21.51 11.39 -12.62
C SER A 189 22.34 12.42 -11.87
N LYS A 190 22.73 13.53 -12.53
CA LYS A 190 23.55 14.59 -11.92
C LYS A 190 22.82 15.40 -10.84
N GLY A 191 21.56 15.08 -10.58
CA GLY A 191 20.84 15.55 -9.39
C GLY A 191 20.17 16.92 -9.50
N ASP A 192 20.54 17.73 -10.48
CA ASP A 192 19.99 19.08 -10.65
C ASP A 192 18.59 19.07 -11.28
N ARG A 193 18.16 17.92 -11.83
CA ARG A 193 16.90 17.79 -12.57
C ARG A 193 16.15 16.54 -12.19
N LYS A 194 14.86 16.71 -11.90
CA LYS A 194 13.97 15.60 -11.53
C LYS A 194 13.19 15.05 -12.71
N PHE A 195 13.13 15.78 -13.83
CA PHE A 195 12.38 15.43 -15.04
C PHE A 195 12.92 16.19 -16.25
N ILE A 196 12.61 15.70 -17.44
CA ILE A 196 12.95 16.35 -18.72
C ILE A 196 11.73 16.29 -19.64
N PRO A 197 11.18 17.41 -20.13
CA PRO A 197 10.16 17.44 -21.16
C PRO A 197 10.71 17.02 -22.53
N LEU A 198 9.92 16.23 -23.25
CA LEU A 198 10.16 15.90 -24.66
C LEU A 198 9.08 16.54 -25.52
N VAL A 199 9.51 17.33 -26.49
CA VAL A 199 8.63 18.11 -27.37
C VAL A 199 8.90 17.79 -28.84
N ASP A 200 7.93 18.05 -29.72
CA ASP A 200 8.16 18.01 -31.17
C ASP A 200 8.87 19.29 -31.69
N GLU A 201 9.05 19.38 -33.00
CA GLU A 201 9.68 20.53 -33.63
C GLU A 201 8.93 21.86 -33.42
N ASN A 202 7.63 21.80 -33.14
CA ASN A 202 6.77 22.94 -32.89
C ASN A 202 6.65 23.29 -31.39
N MET A 203 7.44 22.66 -30.53
CA MET A 203 7.37 22.78 -29.06
C MET A 203 6.08 22.21 -28.45
N ILE A 204 5.43 21.28 -29.13
CA ILE A 204 4.26 20.56 -28.61
C ILE A 204 4.75 19.48 -27.67
N LEU A 205 4.32 19.53 -26.41
CA LEU A 205 4.66 18.54 -25.40
C LEU A 205 4.12 17.15 -25.80
N GLN A 206 4.99 16.17 -25.83
CA GLN A 206 4.65 14.78 -26.13
C GLN A 206 4.72 13.91 -24.87
N LYS A 207 5.81 14.00 -24.10
CA LYS A 207 6.04 13.20 -22.90
C LYS A 207 6.98 13.88 -21.91
N LEU A 208 6.99 13.39 -20.67
CA LEU A 208 7.99 13.73 -19.64
C LEU A 208 8.85 12.50 -19.35
N ALA A 209 10.16 12.69 -19.24
CA ALA A 209 11.10 11.66 -18.82
C ALA A 209 11.48 11.85 -17.34
N PHE A 210 11.53 10.75 -16.59
CA PHE A 210 11.95 10.68 -15.20
C PHE A 210 12.98 9.56 -15.01
N LEU A 211 13.82 9.67 -14.01
CA LEU A 211 14.72 8.59 -13.62
C LEU A 211 14.15 7.85 -12.42
N HIS A 212 13.99 6.55 -12.55
CA HIS A 212 13.64 5.70 -11.42
C HIS A 212 14.80 5.58 -10.43
N LYS A 213 14.50 5.82 -9.15
CA LYS A 213 15.48 5.79 -8.04
C LYS A 213 15.47 4.48 -7.25
N PHE A 214 14.62 3.54 -7.62
CA PHE A 214 14.48 2.25 -6.95
C PHE A 214 13.82 1.22 -7.88
N ASN A 215 13.95 -0.06 -7.54
CA ASN A 215 13.19 -1.11 -8.23
C ASN A 215 11.72 -1.05 -7.80
N THR A 216 10.81 -1.26 -8.74
CA THR A 216 9.37 -1.17 -8.50
C THR A 216 8.66 -2.49 -8.76
N ASN A 217 7.36 -2.53 -8.42
CA ASN A 217 6.44 -3.59 -8.80
C ASN A 217 6.85 -4.99 -8.34
N TYR A 218 7.33 -5.09 -7.09
CA TYR A 218 7.42 -6.38 -6.42
C TYR A 218 6.03 -6.90 -6.10
N ILE A 219 5.85 -8.22 -6.29
CA ILE A 219 4.57 -8.89 -6.09
C ILE A 219 4.73 -10.19 -5.30
N GLY A 220 3.83 -10.39 -4.36
CA GLY A 220 3.71 -11.64 -3.62
C GLY A 220 2.39 -12.34 -3.90
N ILE A 221 2.31 -13.61 -3.52
CA ILE A 221 1.08 -14.38 -3.59
C ILE A 221 0.88 -15.20 -2.32
N ALA A 222 -0.37 -15.26 -1.88
CA ALA A 222 -0.80 -16.15 -0.82
C ALA A 222 -1.12 -17.54 -1.38
N VAL A 223 -0.56 -18.58 -0.76
CA VAL A 223 -0.79 -19.97 -1.13
C VAL A 223 -1.74 -20.67 -0.16
N SER A 224 -2.42 -21.69 -0.64
CA SER A 224 -3.39 -22.48 0.12
C SER A 224 -2.71 -23.30 1.24
N THR A 225 -3.49 -23.67 2.23
CA THR A 225 -3.12 -24.60 3.31
C THR A 225 -3.70 -25.99 3.10
N ARG A 226 -4.32 -26.23 1.94
CA ARG A 226 -5.06 -27.47 1.62
C ARG A 226 -4.32 -28.32 0.57
N ASN A 227 -5.02 -29.34 0.02
CA ASN A 227 -4.53 -30.23 -1.02
C ASN A 227 -3.97 -29.45 -2.22
N ASN A 228 -2.95 -30.00 -2.89
CA ASN A 228 -2.23 -29.42 -4.05
C ASN A 228 -1.32 -28.23 -3.73
N LEU A 229 -0.94 -28.05 -2.47
CA LEU A 229 -0.05 -26.98 -2.04
C LEU A 229 1.29 -26.97 -2.79
N GLU A 230 1.88 -28.13 -3.01
CA GLU A 230 3.17 -28.26 -3.69
C GLU A 230 3.08 -27.81 -5.15
N GLU A 231 1.99 -28.14 -5.82
CA GLU A 231 1.68 -27.70 -7.18
C GLU A 231 1.42 -26.18 -7.23
N GLU A 232 0.71 -25.63 -6.22
CA GLU A 232 0.48 -24.18 -6.11
C GLU A 232 1.79 -23.39 -5.91
N ILE A 233 2.66 -23.86 -5.00
CA ILE A 233 3.96 -23.28 -4.79
C ILE A 233 4.79 -23.33 -6.08
N GLU A 234 4.78 -24.44 -6.80
CA GLU A 234 5.50 -24.60 -8.05
C GLU A 234 4.96 -23.70 -9.16
N LYS A 235 3.65 -23.67 -9.32
CA LYS A 235 2.97 -22.86 -10.33
C LYS A 235 3.24 -21.38 -10.17
N TRP A 236 3.09 -20.86 -8.95
CA TRP A 236 3.17 -19.43 -8.70
C TRP A 236 4.56 -18.96 -8.27
N GLY A 237 5.33 -19.82 -7.61
CA GLY A 237 6.62 -19.45 -7.03
C GLY A 237 7.63 -18.92 -8.04
N SER A 238 7.65 -19.42 -9.28
CA SER A 238 8.51 -18.91 -10.34
C SER A 238 8.08 -17.52 -10.85
N GLN A 239 6.84 -17.12 -10.61
CA GLN A 239 6.22 -15.93 -11.21
C GLN A 239 6.20 -14.70 -10.29
N VAL A 240 6.39 -14.89 -8.98
CA VAL A 240 6.28 -13.84 -7.96
C VAL A 240 7.61 -13.65 -7.22
N ASP A 241 7.74 -12.55 -6.50
CA ASP A 241 8.95 -12.22 -5.74
C ASP A 241 8.91 -12.82 -4.32
N THR A 242 7.73 -13.02 -3.73
CA THR A 242 7.55 -13.65 -2.42
C THR A 242 6.31 -14.53 -2.36
N LEU A 243 6.36 -15.53 -1.49
CA LEU A 243 5.24 -16.42 -1.18
C LEU A 243 4.84 -16.27 0.27
N THR A 244 3.55 -16.44 0.59
CA THR A 244 3.09 -16.46 1.99
C THR A 244 1.97 -17.45 2.19
N ILE A 245 1.86 -18.01 3.39
CA ILE A 245 0.67 -18.73 3.82
C ILE A 245 -0.41 -17.70 4.17
N ASP A 246 -1.65 -17.97 3.75
CA ASP A 246 -2.83 -17.20 4.11
C ASP A 246 -3.78 -18.05 4.95
N SER A 247 -3.76 -17.81 6.25
CA SER A 247 -4.66 -18.45 7.20
C SER A 247 -4.99 -17.50 8.35
N SER A 248 -6.24 -17.49 8.81
CA SER A 248 -6.64 -16.75 10.00
C SER A 248 -5.89 -17.22 11.27
N ASN A 249 -5.40 -18.47 11.25
CA ASN A 249 -4.49 -19.05 12.24
C ASN A 249 -3.52 -20.00 11.52
N ALA A 250 -2.25 -19.61 11.46
CA ALA A 250 -1.22 -20.41 10.79
C ALA A 250 -0.71 -21.60 11.62
N CYS A 251 -1.17 -21.76 12.86
CA CYS A 251 -0.75 -22.83 13.75
C CYS A 251 -1.50 -24.13 13.48
N PHE A 252 -1.28 -24.73 12.32
CA PHE A 252 -1.86 -26.02 11.93
C PHE A 252 -0.75 -27.04 11.65
N LYS A 253 -1.12 -28.34 11.66
CA LYS A 253 -0.19 -29.46 11.65
C LYS A 253 0.84 -29.44 10.52
N ASP A 254 0.42 -29.03 9.33
CA ASP A 254 1.29 -29.09 8.13
C ASP A 254 2.03 -27.77 7.83
N ALA A 255 1.87 -26.74 8.67
CA ALA A 255 2.49 -25.42 8.44
C ALA A 255 4.01 -25.50 8.26
N ILE A 256 4.70 -26.28 9.11
CA ILE A 256 6.15 -26.49 9.03
C ILE A 256 6.56 -27.19 7.73
N LYS A 257 5.77 -28.20 7.32
CA LYS A 257 6.00 -28.91 6.04
C LYS A 257 5.95 -27.94 4.86
N ILE A 258 5.02 -27.01 4.88
CA ILE A 258 4.86 -25.99 3.83
C ILE A 258 6.09 -25.10 3.72
N ILE A 259 6.59 -24.61 4.86
CA ILE A 259 7.83 -23.81 4.90
C ILE A 259 8.97 -24.59 4.25
N LYS A 260 9.17 -25.84 4.63
CA LYS A 260 10.25 -26.70 4.09
C LYS A 260 10.14 -26.92 2.60
N ILE A 261 8.92 -27.15 2.08
CA ILE A 261 8.69 -27.33 0.64
C ILE A 261 9.02 -26.03 -0.11
N ALA A 262 8.49 -24.87 0.35
CA ALA A 262 8.72 -23.59 -0.29
C ALA A 262 10.21 -23.23 -0.31
N LYS A 263 10.91 -23.36 0.81
CA LYS A 263 12.35 -23.07 0.92
C LYS A 263 13.23 -24.05 0.13
N LYS A 264 12.81 -25.30 -0.03
CA LYS A 264 13.50 -26.26 -0.89
C LYS A 264 13.39 -25.92 -2.37
N LYS A 265 12.19 -25.47 -2.82
CA LYS A 265 11.93 -25.13 -4.23
C LYS A 265 12.45 -23.73 -4.62
N PHE A 266 12.36 -22.77 -3.72
CA PHE A 266 12.75 -21.37 -3.95
C PHE A 266 13.56 -20.84 -2.75
N PRO A 267 14.80 -21.30 -2.55
CA PRO A 267 15.61 -20.98 -1.37
C PRO A 267 15.89 -19.47 -1.21
N GLU A 268 16.03 -18.75 -2.32
CA GLU A 268 16.33 -17.30 -2.35
C GLU A 268 15.10 -16.41 -2.20
N LYS A 269 13.87 -16.97 -2.37
CA LYS A 269 12.65 -16.17 -2.23
C LYS A 269 12.20 -16.08 -0.79
N PRO A 270 11.87 -14.87 -0.31
CA PRO A 270 11.25 -14.73 1.00
C PRO A 270 9.95 -15.52 1.09
N PHE A 271 9.81 -16.32 2.14
CA PHE A 271 8.61 -17.08 2.43
C PHE A 271 8.03 -16.68 3.78
N GLY A 272 6.79 -16.17 3.76
CA GLY A 272 6.08 -15.70 4.94
C GLY A 272 5.07 -16.68 5.48
N ILE A 273 4.78 -16.56 6.77
CA ILE A 273 3.73 -17.33 7.42
C ILE A 273 2.92 -16.48 8.39
N GLY A 274 1.63 -16.65 8.40
CA GLY A 274 0.69 -16.02 9.33
C GLY A 274 -0.77 -16.36 8.98
N ASN A 275 -1.66 -15.90 9.84
CA ASN A 275 -1.46 -14.99 10.96
C ASN A 275 -1.21 -15.78 12.27
N ILE A 276 -0.44 -15.19 13.15
CA ILE A 276 -0.21 -15.70 14.51
C ILE A 276 -0.45 -14.60 15.55
N ILE A 277 -0.62 -14.97 16.83
CA ILE A 277 -0.79 -14.03 17.94
C ILE A 277 0.03 -14.38 19.18
N ASN A 278 0.85 -15.42 19.14
CA ASN A 278 1.61 -15.93 20.27
C ASN A 278 3.11 -15.98 20.02
N VAL A 279 3.91 -15.68 21.01
CA VAL A 279 5.39 -15.76 21.00
C VAL A 279 5.88 -17.15 20.62
N LYS A 280 5.29 -18.20 21.19
CA LYS A 280 5.67 -19.58 20.89
C LYS A 280 5.60 -19.92 19.40
N ASP A 281 4.55 -19.41 18.74
CA ASP A 281 4.34 -19.68 17.31
C ASP A 281 5.39 -18.96 16.46
N PHE A 282 5.78 -17.74 16.87
CA PHE A 282 6.89 -17.00 16.26
C PHE A 282 8.20 -17.80 16.34
N GLU A 283 8.56 -18.27 17.54
CA GLU A 283 9.79 -19.02 17.76
C GLU A 283 9.84 -20.31 16.93
N ILE A 284 8.72 -21.02 16.81
CA ILE A 284 8.61 -22.25 15.99
C ILE A 284 8.85 -21.90 14.52
N PHE A 285 8.10 -20.96 13.95
CA PHE A 285 8.17 -20.69 12.52
C PHE A 285 9.47 -20.03 12.11
N ALA A 286 9.99 -19.12 12.93
CA ALA A 286 11.33 -18.57 12.71
C ALA A 286 12.41 -19.65 12.75
N GLY A 287 12.33 -20.57 13.71
CA GLY A 287 13.27 -21.71 13.83
C GLY A 287 13.20 -22.70 12.67
N GLU A 288 12.04 -22.85 12.05
CA GLU A 288 11.81 -23.75 10.91
C GLU A 288 12.08 -23.13 9.54
N GLY A 289 12.53 -21.86 9.51
CA GLY A 289 13.03 -21.24 8.29
C GLY A 289 12.09 -20.27 7.60
N ALA A 290 10.98 -19.84 8.22
CA ALA A 290 10.19 -18.72 7.70
C ALA A 290 11.05 -17.46 7.60
N ASP A 291 10.94 -16.71 6.52
CA ASP A 291 11.73 -15.50 6.28
C ASP A 291 11.07 -14.25 6.82
N TYR A 292 9.75 -14.27 7.03
CA TYR A 292 9.00 -13.25 7.76
C TYR A 292 7.74 -13.85 8.37
N ILE A 293 7.25 -13.21 9.42
CA ILE A 293 6.09 -13.69 10.17
C ILE A 293 5.02 -12.61 10.23
N ILE A 294 3.76 -13.01 9.99
CA ILE A 294 2.62 -12.09 9.98
C ILE A 294 1.83 -12.29 11.28
N GLY A 295 1.74 -11.21 12.06
CA GLY A 295 1.03 -11.17 13.35
C GLY A 295 -0.27 -10.37 13.29
N GLY A 296 -1.32 -10.88 13.95
CA GLY A 296 -2.62 -10.24 14.10
C GLY A 296 -3.79 -11.17 13.85
N MET A 297 -4.84 -11.05 14.66
CA MET A 297 -6.05 -11.85 14.49
C MET A 297 -7.25 -11.16 15.14
N GLY A 298 -8.36 -11.06 14.42
CA GLY A 298 -9.65 -10.63 14.96
C GLY A 298 -9.85 -9.12 15.05
N VAL A 299 -8.86 -8.31 14.65
CA VAL A 299 -8.86 -6.84 14.78
C VAL A 299 -9.11 -6.08 13.46
N GLY A 300 -9.23 -6.77 12.34
CA GLY A 300 -9.54 -6.15 11.05
C GLY A 300 -10.95 -5.53 11.02
N SER A 301 -11.13 -4.38 10.34
CA SER A 301 -12.37 -3.60 10.32
C SER A 301 -13.63 -4.39 9.88
N ILE A 302 -13.46 -5.40 9.03
CA ILE A 302 -14.54 -6.27 8.52
C ILE A 302 -14.43 -7.71 9.05
N CYS A 303 -13.45 -7.98 9.92
CA CYS A 303 -13.23 -9.30 10.51
C CYS A 303 -14.23 -9.54 11.63
N GLN A 304 -14.92 -10.67 11.60
CA GLN A 304 -15.86 -11.10 12.65
C GLN A 304 -15.32 -12.27 13.50
N THR A 305 -14.08 -12.68 13.30
CA THR A 305 -13.46 -13.78 14.05
C THR A 305 -13.53 -13.52 15.56
N GLY A 306 -13.17 -12.30 15.99
CA GLY A 306 -13.23 -11.91 17.41
C GLY A 306 -14.66 -11.92 17.97
N SER A 307 -15.60 -11.25 17.30
CA SER A 307 -16.97 -11.09 17.78
C SER A 307 -17.83 -12.36 17.67
N ARG A 308 -17.55 -13.22 16.70
CA ARG A 308 -18.35 -14.45 16.47
C ARG A 308 -17.73 -15.71 17.06
N ARG A 309 -16.40 -15.81 17.07
CA ARG A 309 -15.69 -17.01 17.57
C ARG A 309 -15.03 -16.79 18.94
N GLY A 310 -14.89 -15.54 19.40
CA GLY A 310 -14.13 -15.22 20.58
C GLY A 310 -12.61 -15.43 20.43
N ASN A 311 -12.12 -15.58 19.19
CA ASN A 311 -10.70 -15.74 18.89
C ASN A 311 -10.12 -14.42 18.39
N GLY A 312 -9.05 -13.96 19.04
CA GLY A 312 -8.38 -12.73 18.64
C GLY A 312 -7.52 -12.18 19.75
N ARG A 313 -6.79 -11.13 19.43
CA ARG A 313 -5.94 -10.43 20.40
C ARG A 313 -5.72 -8.98 19.96
N GLY A 314 -5.67 -8.05 20.90
CA GLY A 314 -5.39 -6.64 20.63
C GLY A 314 -4.04 -6.46 19.93
N GLN A 315 -4.03 -5.62 18.90
CA GLN A 315 -2.90 -5.53 17.99
C GLN A 315 -1.63 -4.98 18.64
N MET A 316 -1.78 -4.09 19.63
CA MET A 316 -0.64 -3.58 20.38
C MET A 316 0.03 -4.68 21.21
N THR A 317 -0.76 -5.51 21.88
CA THR A 317 -0.23 -6.65 22.64
C THR A 317 0.50 -7.64 21.73
N VAL A 318 -0.05 -7.92 20.54
CA VAL A 318 0.59 -8.77 19.53
C VAL A 318 1.90 -8.13 19.05
N ALA A 319 1.87 -6.83 18.75
CA ALA A 319 3.03 -6.08 18.27
C ALA A 319 4.20 -6.14 19.24
N ALA A 320 3.96 -5.79 20.50
CA ALA A 320 5.00 -5.76 21.53
C ALA A 320 5.61 -7.15 21.79
N GLU A 321 4.77 -8.16 21.96
CA GLU A 321 5.26 -9.52 22.29
C GLU A 321 5.97 -10.19 21.10
N LEU A 322 5.48 -10.02 19.88
CA LEU A 322 6.14 -10.61 18.71
C LEU A 322 7.42 -9.86 18.32
N ALA A 323 7.49 -8.53 18.56
CA ALA A 323 8.73 -7.79 18.41
C ALA A 323 9.81 -8.27 19.39
N GLU A 324 9.44 -8.46 20.67
CA GLU A 324 10.34 -9.04 21.66
C GLU A 324 10.81 -10.45 21.27
N ALA A 325 9.89 -11.28 20.74
CA ALA A 325 10.24 -12.63 20.26
C ALA A 325 11.22 -12.57 19.09
N ARG A 326 11.00 -11.65 18.11
CA ARG A 326 11.91 -11.39 17.00
C ARG A 326 13.30 -11.03 17.46
N ASP A 327 13.40 -10.07 18.38
CA ASP A 327 14.68 -9.57 18.87
C ASP A 327 15.42 -10.61 19.71
N ASN A 328 14.71 -11.40 20.51
CA ASN A 328 15.25 -12.53 21.23
C ASN A 328 15.72 -13.65 20.31
N HIS A 329 14.97 -13.94 19.24
CA HIS A 329 15.37 -14.91 18.22
C HIS A 329 16.66 -14.46 17.51
N ASN A 330 16.73 -13.19 17.11
CA ASN A 330 17.92 -12.62 16.50
C ASN A 330 19.15 -12.72 17.42
N LYS A 331 19.00 -12.33 18.69
CA LYS A 331 20.10 -12.44 19.68
C LYS A 331 20.58 -13.88 19.88
N LYS A 332 19.65 -14.85 19.94
CA LYS A 332 19.97 -16.26 20.22
C LYS A 332 20.48 -17.02 19.01
N LYS A 333 20.01 -16.70 17.80
CA LYS A 333 20.24 -17.48 16.57
C LYS A 333 21.03 -16.72 15.51
N GLY A 334 21.29 -15.42 15.68
CA GLY A 334 21.94 -14.57 14.68
C GLY A 334 21.15 -14.42 13.38
N ARG A 335 19.83 -14.69 13.41
CA ARG A 335 18.95 -14.57 12.25
C ARG A 335 17.79 -13.64 12.56
N TYR A 336 17.75 -12.50 11.87
CA TYR A 336 16.65 -11.57 11.95
C TYR A 336 15.50 -12.04 11.07
N VAL A 337 14.30 -12.18 11.63
CA VAL A 337 13.09 -12.59 10.94
C VAL A 337 12.07 -11.46 11.05
N PRO A 338 11.86 -10.67 9.98
CA PRO A 338 10.95 -9.52 9.98
C PRO A 338 9.54 -9.86 10.47
N LEU A 339 8.96 -8.93 11.25
CA LEU A 339 7.58 -8.97 11.71
C LEU A 339 6.71 -8.08 10.82
N VAL A 340 5.63 -8.64 10.28
CA VAL A 340 4.56 -7.93 9.60
C VAL A 340 3.35 -7.87 10.52
N LEU A 341 2.81 -6.70 10.81
CA LEU A 341 1.54 -6.58 11.53
C LEU A 341 0.38 -6.44 10.56
N ASP A 342 -0.63 -7.31 10.69
CA ASP A 342 -1.80 -7.36 9.82
C ASP A 342 -3.10 -7.13 10.59
N GLY A 343 -3.87 -6.14 10.15
CA GLY A 343 -5.20 -5.80 10.67
C GLY A 343 -5.20 -4.72 11.75
N GLY A 344 -6.31 -3.99 11.83
CA GLY A 344 -6.54 -2.93 12.81
C GLY A 344 -5.75 -1.64 12.58
N ILE A 345 -5.07 -1.49 11.46
CA ILE A 345 -4.25 -0.32 11.12
C ILE A 345 -4.96 0.43 10.00
N THR A 346 -5.55 1.59 10.32
CA THR A 346 -6.42 2.32 9.37
C THR A 346 -6.10 3.81 9.23
N ASN A 347 -5.21 4.35 10.06
CA ASN A 347 -4.83 5.76 10.10
C ASN A 347 -3.32 5.90 10.41
N VAL A 348 -2.77 7.08 10.17
CA VAL A 348 -1.32 7.37 10.28
C VAL A 348 -0.79 7.15 11.71
N LYS A 349 -1.56 7.53 12.74
CA LYS A 349 -1.18 7.32 14.13
C LYS A 349 -0.94 5.83 14.42
N ASP A 350 -1.91 4.98 14.06
CA ASP A 350 -1.79 3.54 14.27
C ASP A 350 -0.67 2.92 13.41
N MET A 351 -0.45 3.44 12.19
CA MET A 351 0.70 3.05 11.34
C MET A 351 2.02 3.33 12.05
N THR A 352 2.16 4.52 12.62
CA THR A 352 3.41 4.93 13.26
C THR A 352 3.67 4.14 14.54
N VAL A 353 2.66 3.94 15.38
CA VAL A 353 2.77 3.09 16.58
C VAL A 353 3.12 1.65 16.19
N ALA A 354 2.49 1.09 15.17
CA ALA A 354 2.79 -0.26 14.70
C ALA A 354 4.25 -0.40 14.21
N LEU A 355 4.77 0.60 13.47
CA LEU A 355 6.14 0.63 12.94
C LEU A 355 7.23 0.80 14.01
N ALA A 356 6.87 1.22 15.23
CA ALA A 356 7.78 1.17 16.36
C ALA A 356 8.10 -0.28 16.82
N PHE A 357 7.30 -1.25 16.41
CA PHE A 357 7.46 -2.66 16.74
C PHE A 357 7.72 -3.55 15.52
N ALA A 358 7.00 -3.30 14.43
CA ALA A 358 7.04 -4.11 13.23
C ALA A 358 7.99 -3.56 12.15
N ASP A 359 8.42 -4.46 11.27
CA ASP A 359 9.22 -4.11 10.09
C ASP A 359 8.33 -3.69 8.94
N PHE A 360 7.12 -4.26 8.86
CA PHE A 360 6.12 -3.97 7.86
C PHE A 360 4.72 -3.95 8.47
N ILE A 361 3.82 -3.23 7.82
CA ILE A 361 2.40 -3.23 8.13
C ILE A 361 1.59 -3.67 6.89
N MET A 362 0.67 -4.61 7.11
CA MET A 362 -0.25 -5.11 6.09
C MET A 362 -1.65 -4.53 6.34
N MET A 363 -2.21 -3.88 5.32
CA MET A 363 -3.43 -3.09 5.49
C MET A 363 -4.48 -3.44 4.44
N GLY A 364 -5.70 -3.75 4.88
CA GLY A 364 -6.85 -4.00 4.02
C GLY A 364 -7.71 -2.75 3.81
N ASN A 365 -8.35 -2.30 4.88
CA ASN A 365 -9.25 -1.13 4.85
C ASN A 365 -8.57 0.12 4.28
N TYR A 366 -7.31 0.37 4.62
CA TYR A 366 -6.55 1.50 4.12
C TYR A 366 -6.45 1.49 2.59
N PHE A 367 -5.98 0.38 1.98
CA PHE A 367 -5.86 0.27 0.53
C PHE A 367 -7.20 0.16 -0.19
N ASN A 368 -8.23 -0.34 0.49
CA ASN A 368 -9.56 -0.46 -0.09
C ASN A 368 -10.26 0.88 -0.35
N ARG A 369 -9.76 1.99 0.23
CA ARG A 369 -10.33 3.34 0.06
C ARG A 369 -9.94 4.01 -1.25
N PHE A 370 -8.99 3.46 -1.99
CA PHE A 370 -8.41 4.13 -3.15
C PHE A 370 -9.10 3.73 -4.45
N TYR A 371 -8.95 4.59 -5.45
CA TYR A 371 -9.48 4.35 -6.79
C TYR A 371 -9.03 3.00 -7.36
N GLU A 372 -7.79 2.61 -7.12
CA GLU A 372 -7.15 1.43 -7.66
C GLU A 372 -7.56 0.11 -6.97
N ALA A 373 -8.34 0.17 -5.89
CA ALA A 373 -8.87 -1.03 -5.24
C ALA A 373 -9.74 -1.84 -6.21
N ALA A 374 -9.69 -3.17 -6.12
CA ALA A 374 -10.43 -4.06 -7.02
C ALA A 374 -11.95 -3.99 -6.85
N ALA A 375 -12.42 -3.53 -5.68
CA ALA A 375 -13.84 -3.44 -5.36
C ALA A 375 -14.57 -2.33 -6.13
N GLN A 376 -15.91 -2.51 -6.25
CA GLN A 376 -16.82 -1.57 -6.90
C GLN A 376 -16.79 -0.20 -6.23
N LYS A 377 -16.72 0.86 -7.05
CA LYS A 377 -16.86 2.26 -6.63
C LYS A 377 -18.33 2.63 -6.58
N LEU A 378 -18.72 3.40 -5.57
CA LEU A 378 -20.10 3.74 -5.27
C LEU A 378 -20.26 5.25 -5.10
N ASN A 379 -21.40 5.77 -5.54
CA ASN A 379 -21.82 7.17 -5.35
C ASN A 379 -22.36 7.42 -3.91
N SER A 380 -22.96 8.60 -3.68
CA SER A 380 -23.56 8.98 -2.39
C SER A 380 -24.72 8.09 -1.96
N GLU A 381 -25.49 7.55 -2.91
CA GLU A 381 -26.59 6.63 -2.68
C GLU A 381 -26.13 5.18 -2.53
N LYS A 382 -24.81 4.94 -2.57
CA LYS A 382 -24.18 3.61 -2.57
C LYS A 382 -24.52 2.76 -3.79
N GLU A 383 -24.79 3.39 -4.90
CA GLU A 383 -24.98 2.77 -6.20
C GLU A 383 -23.65 2.73 -6.98
N PRO A 384 -23.43 1.72 -7.83
CA PRO A 384 -22.24 1.63 -8.66
C PRO A 384 -22.04 2.83 -9.57
N THR A 385 -20.81 3.37 -9.63
CA THR A 385 -20.43 4.45 -10.54
C THR A 385 -19.04 4.24 -11.11
N SER A 386 -18.82 4.67 -12.35
CA SER A 386 -17.51 4.75 -13.00
C SER A 386 -17.01 6.20 -13.11
N GLU A 387 -17.85 7.19 -12.77
CA GLU A 387 -17.47 8.60 -12.80
C GLU A 387 -16.71 8.98 -11.53
N GLU A 388 -15.41 9.25 -11.65
CA GLU A 388 -14.52 9.48 -10.51
C GLU A 388 -15.00 10.60 -9.58
N ASN A 389 -15.54 11.67 -10.13
CA ASN A 389 -16.08 12.81 -9.37
C ASN A 389 -17.34 12.48 -8.54
N LEU A 390 -18.06 11.39 -8.87
CA LEU A 390 -19.23 10.92 -8.14
C LEU A 390 -18.89 9.86 -7.08
N ILE A 391 -17.67 9.32 -7.08
CA ILE A 391 -17.27 8.29 -6.10
C ILE A 391 -17.27 8.91 -4.71
N ARG A 392 -17.93 8.23 -3.76
CA ARG A 392 -17.94 8.57 -2.33
C ARG A 392 -17.55 7.38 -1.46
N TYR A 393 -17.77 6.18 -1.97
CA TYR A 393 -17.47 4.95 -1.24
C TYR A 393 -16.83 3.90 -2.16
N VAL A 394 -16.16 2.94 -1.55
CA VAL A 394 -15.68 1.72 -2.21
C VAL A 394 -16.23 0.53 -1.44
N GLU A 395 -16.74 -0.48 -2.13
CA GLU A 395 -17.19 -1.70 -1.48
C GLU A 395 -16.06 -2.39 -0.71
N SER A 396 -16.42 -3.10 0.35
CA SER A 396 -15.49 -3.88 1.15
C SER A 396 -16.15 -5.16 1.62
N TRP A 397 -15.47 -6.28 1.50
CA TRP A 397 -15.95 -7.56 2.02
C TRP A 397 -14.81 -8.40 2.59
N GLY A 398 -15.14 -9.18 3.62
CA GLY A 398 -14.21 -10.14 4.22
C GLY A 398 -14.09 -11.42 3.39
N GLU A 399 -12.91 -12.02 3.39
CA GLU A 399 -12.61 -13.28 2.69
C GLU A 399 -13.48 -14.47 3.17
N GLY A 400 -14.02 -14.40 4.38
CA GLY A 400 -14.97 -15.39 4.93
C GLY A 400 -16.44 -15.12 4.56
N HIS A 401 -16.77 -14.07 3.81
CA HIS A 401 -18.13 -13.75 3.40
C HIS A 401 -18.53 -14.53 2.14
N PRO A 402 -19.83 -14.90 1.95
CA PRO A 402 -20.33 -15.55 0.72
C PRO A 402 -19.95 -14.82 -0.57
N ARG A 403 -19.83 -13.48 -0.57
CA ARG A 403 -19.35 -12.70 -1.71
C ARG A 403 -17.97 -13.14 -2.21
N ALA A 404 -17.07 -13.47 -1.30
CA ALA A 404 -15.74 -13.95 -1.68
C ALA A 404 -15.81 -15.27 -2.47
N ARG A 405 -16.83 -16.09 -2.24
CA ARG A 405 -17.07 -17.31 -3.02
C ARG A 405 -17.57 -17.00 -4.43
N LEU A 406 -18.40 -15.97 -4.59
CA LEU A 406 -18.84 -15.52 -5.92
C LEU A 406 -17.65 -14.99 -6.73
N VAL A 407 -16.78 -14.19 -6.12
CA VAL A 407 -15.54 -13.73 -6.76
C VAL A 407 -14.61 -14.91 -7.10
N ALA A 408 -14.45 -15.87 -6.21
CA ALA A 408 -13.66 -17.08 -6.47
C ALA A 408 -14.21 -17.92 -7.62
N MET A 409 -15.50 -17.85 -7.88
CA MET A 409 -16.17 -18.63 -8.93
C MET A 409 -16.23 -17.90 -10.27
N TYR A 410 -16.57 -16.60 -10.24
CA TYR A 410 -16.87 -15.80 -11.42
C TYR A 410 -15.82 -14.71 -11.70
N GLY A 411 -14.83 -14.53 -10.82
CA GLY A 411 -13.77 -13.54 -10.93
C GLY A 411 -14.13 -12.19 -10.37
N LEU A 412 -13.17 -11.25 -10.46
CA LEU A 412 -13.33 -9.88 -9.99
C LEU A 412 -14.50 -9.15 -10.66
N ASN A 413 -14.82 -9.52 -11.92
CA ASN A 413 -15.97 -8.99 -12.68
C ASN A 413 -17.26 -9.78 -12.46
N PHE A 414 -17.41 -10.50 -11.38
CA PHE A 414 -18.56 -11.39 -11.11
C PHE A 414 -19.95 -10.73 -11.29
N ARG A 415 -20.06 -9.41 -11.02
CA ARG A 415 -21.31 -8.67 -11.19
C ARG A 415 -21.73 -8.58 -12.65
N HIS A 416 -20.78 -8.35 -13.55
CA HIS A 416 -21.04 -8.34 -14.99
C HIS A 416 -21.47 -9.73 -15.45
N VAL A 417 -20.76 -10.77 -15.03
CA VAL A 417 -21.12 -12.14 -15.33
C VAL A 417 -22.54 -12.48 -14.85
N LEU A 418 -22.88 -12.09 -13.60
CA LEU A 418 -24.22 -12.30 -13.05
C LEU A 418 -25.30 -11.49 -13.78
N SER A 419 -24.99 -10.27 -14.27
CA SER A 419 -25.98 -9.45 -15.00
C SER A 419 -26.35 -10.02 -16.38
N GLU A 420 -25.49 -10.87 -16.95
CA GLU A 420 -25.75 -11.57 -18.22
C GLU A 420 -26.47 -12.92 -18.03
N MET A 421 -26.59 -13.40 -16.78
CA MET A 421 -27.27 -14.66 -16.48
C MET A 421 -28.78 -14.48 -16.41
N HIS A 422 -29.53 -15.55 -16.74
CA HIS A 422 -30.97 -15.55 -16.55
C HIS A 422 -31.33 -15.40 -15.05
N PRO A 423 -32.36 -14.60 -14.67
CA PRO A 423 -32.72 -14.35 -13.27
C PRO A 423 -32.89 -15.61 -12.42
N ALA A 424 -33.45 -16.68 -12.99
CA ALA A 424 -33.59 -17.96 -12.30
C ALA A 424 -32.25 -18.62 -11.95
N ASP A 425 -31.24 -18.45 -12.79
CA ASP A 425 -29.90 -18.99 -12.53
C ASP A 425 -29.15 -18.12 -11.52
N ILE A 426 -29.35 -16.81 -11.53
CA ILE A 426 -28.83 -15.91 -10.50
C ILE A 426 -29.40 -16.30 -9.13
N SER A 427 -30.71 -16.54 -9.04
CA SER A 427 -31.36 -16.98 -7.79
C SER A 427 -30.75 -18.26 -7.28
N ARG A 428 -30.53 -19.26 -8.15
CA ARG A 428 -29.87 -20.53 -7.79
C ARG A 428 -28.43 -20.35 -7.33
N VAL A 429 -27.69 -19.46 -7.97
CA VAL A 429 -26.31 -19.13 -7.58
C VAL A 429 -26.29 -18.47 -6.20
N ILE A 430 -27.16 -17.49 -5.97
CA ILE A 430 -27.28 -16.81 -4.68
C ILE A 430 -27.73 -17.79 -3.58
N GLU A 431 -28.73 -18.60 -3.84
CA GLU A 431 -29.18 -19.66 -2.91
C GLU A 431 -28.08 -20.68 -2.61
N ARG A 432 -27.40 -21.16 -3.64
CA ARG A 432 -26.35 -22.17 -3.50
C ARG A 432 -25.08 -21.68 -2.85
N TYR A 433 -24.69 -20.43 -3.12
CA TYR A 433 -23.40 -19.86 -2.70
C TYR A 433 -23.54 -18.64 -1.80
N GLY A 434 -24.70 -17.98 -1.79
CA GLY A 434 -25.03 -16.83 -0.94
C GLY A 434 -25.49 -17.20 0.45
N HIS A 435 -26.06 -18.40 0.65
CA HIS A 435 -26.52 -18.87 1.96
C HIS A 435 -25.57 -19.90 2.58
N SER A 436 -25.41 -19.80 3.88
CA SER A 436 -24.53 -20.65 4.71
C SER A 436 -24.99 -22.11 4.83
N SER A 437 -26.15 -22.50 4.24
CA SER A 437 -26.77 -23.80 4.41
C SER A 437 -26.03 -24.96 3.74
N ILE A 438 -25.00 -24.74 2.95
CA ILE A 438 -24.34 -25.80 2.15
C ILE A 438 -23.01 -26.26 2.73
N SER A 439 -22.48 -25.61 3.77
CA SER A 439 -21.30 -26.14 4.44
C SER A 439 -21.31 -25.79 5.90
N SER A 440 -20.73 -26.65 6.70
CA SER A 440 -20.36 -26.41 8.10
C SER A 440 -19.41 -25.22 8.31
N ALA A 441 -19.12 -24.42 7.28
CA ALA A 441 -18.28 -23.24 7.36
C ALA A 441 -19.05 -22.07 7.95
N THR A 442 -18.59 -21.57 9.06
CA THR A 442 -19.07 -20.34 9.66
C THR A 442 -18.81 -19.14 8.74
N VAL A 443 -19.82 -18.29 8.56
CA VAL A 443 -19.65 -17.01 7.87
C VAL A 443 -18.89 -16.07 8.78
N GLU A 444 -17.70 -15.66 8.35
CA GLU A 444 -16.86 -14.69 9.05
C GLU A 444 -16.55 -13.52 8.11
N GLY A 445 -16.95 -12.33 8.48
CA GLY A 445 -16.83 -11.13 7.69
C GLY A 445 -18.17 -10.54 7.29
N ILE A 446 -18.15 -9.26 7.04
CA ILE A 446 -19.28 -8.47 6.57
C ILE A 446 -19.02 -7.95 5.15
N VAL A 447 -20.08 -7.52 4.48
CA VAL A 447 -20.00 -6.62 3.33
C VAL A 447 -20.40 -5.23 3.79
N GLY A 448 -19.64 -4.24 3.40
CA GLY A 448 -19.90 -2.86 3.68
C GLY A 448 -19.29 -1.95 2.62
N ALA A 449 -19.21 -0.68 2.91
CA ALA A 449 -18.53 0.29 2.10
C ALA A 449 -17.61 1.14 2.97
N VAL A 450 -16.44 1.48 2.44
CA VAL A 450 -15.47 2.38 3.07
C VAL A 450 -15.48 3.72 2.34
N GLU A 451 -15.21 4.79 3.05
CA GLU A 451 -15.14 6.13 2.46
C GLU A 451 -14.01 6.20 1.42
N TYR A 452 -14.32 6.73 0.25
CA TYR A 452 -13.34 6.95 -0.82
C TYR A 452 -12.38 8.08 -0.45
N LYS A 453 -11.09 7.89 -0.68
CA LYS A 453 -10.03 8.85 -0.34
C LYS A 453 -9.22 9.34 -1.54
N GLY A 454 -9.66 9.05 -2.75
CA GLY A 454 -8.95 9.44 -3.96
C GLY A 454 -7.99 8.36 -4.47
N ARG A 455 -6.95 8.80 -5.16
CA ARG A 455 -5.94 7.91 -5.71
C ARG A 455 -4.86 7.56 -4.67
N LEU A 456 -4.30 6.36 -4.80
CA LEU A 456 -3.33 5.79 -3.85
C LEU A 456 -2.11 6.69 -3.66
N LYS A 457 -1.46 7.12 -4.74
CA LYS A 457 -0.16 7.80 -4.66
C LYS A 457 -0.17 9.06 -3.80
N PRO A 458 -1.06 10.06 -4.03
CA PRO A 458 -1.08 11.28 -3.20
C PRO A 458 -1.37 11.00 -1.73
N CYS A 459 -2.26 10.04 -1.45
CA CYS A 459 -2.60 9.69 -0.07
C CYS A 459 -1.41 9.03 0.65
N VAL A 460 -0.73 8.08 0.00
CA VAL A 460 0.46 7.43 0.58
C VAL A 460 1.59 8.42 0.80
N GLU A 461 1.85 9.32 -0.15
CA GLU A 461 2.89 10.35 -0.01
C GLU A 461 2.58 11.31 1.14
N ASN A 462 1.31 11.70 1.29
CA ASN A 462 0.86 12.52 2.41
C ASN A 462 1.04 11.82 3.75
N ASP A 463 0.54 10.58 3.88
CA ASP A 463 0.65 9.81 5.11
C ASP A 463 2.10 9.51 5.48
N ALA A 464 2.94 9.24 4.48
CA ALA A 464 4.38 9.05 4.67
C ALA A 464 5.08 10.31 5.22
N ARG A 465 4.63 11.52 4.87
CA ARG A 465 5.15 12.76 5.46
C ARG A 465 4.88 12.82 6.96
N TYR A 466 3.65 12.50 7.39
CA TYR A 466 3.32 12.47 8.82
C TYR A 466 4.12 11.39 9.58
N ILE A 467 4.29 10.20 8.97
CA ILE A 467 5.10 9.12 9.57
C ILE A 467 6.56 9.59 9.72
N ARG A 468 7.14 10.21 8.70
CA ARG A 468 8.50 10.77 8.76
C ARG A 468 8.63 11.84 9.85
N ALA A 469 7.65 12.74 9.96
CA ALA A 469 7.64 13.78 10.99
C ALA A 469 7.62 13.17 12.40
N THR A 470 6.82 12.12 12.65
CA THR A 470 6.80 11.44 13.95
C THR A 470 8.11 10.71 14.23
N ILE A 471 8.70 10.02 13.24
CA ILE A 471 10.00 9.36 13.38
C ILE A 471 11.11 10.37 13.68
N SER A 472 11.13 11.51 12.98
CA SER A 472 12.03 12.63 13.25
C SER A 472 11.87 13.15 14.68
N ASN A 473 10.63 13.40 15.10
CA ASN A 473 10.32 13.87 16.45
C ASN A 473 10.69 12.86 17.56
N ALA A 474 10.77 11.57 17.24
CA ALA A 474 11.26 10.52 18.14
C ALA A 474 12.80 10.35 18.10
N GLY A 475 13.54 11.29 17.47
CA GLY A 475 15.00 11.27 17.42
C GLY A 475 15.57 10.20 16.50
N ALA A 476 14.82 9.74 15.50
CA ALA A 476 15.24 8.69 14.58
C ALA A 476 15.35 9.21 13.14
N ARG A 477 16.13 8.51 12.31
CA ARG A 477 16.36 8.83 10.90
C ARG A 477 15.90 7.75 9.92
N ASP A 478 15.50 6.60 10.45
CA ASP A 478 15.00 5.46 9.69
C ASP A 478 14.18 4.53 10.60
N LEU A 479 13.56 3.51 10.00
CA LEU A 479 12.72 2.55 10.72
C LEU A 479 13.50 1.70 11.73
N ALA A 480 14.78 1.41 11.50
CA ALA A 480 15.58 0.61 12.41
C ALA A 480 15.90 1.41 13.68
N SER A 481 16.41 2.63 13.52
CA SER A 481 16.66 3.54 14.65
C SER A 481 15.38 3.95 15.37
N PHE A 482 14.25 4.03 14.65
CA PHE A 482 12.94 4.29 15.26
C PHE A 482 12.51 3.15 16.19
N ARG A 483 12.61 1.90 15.77
CA ARG A 483 12.31 0.74 16.63
C ARG A 483 13.23 0.63 17.85
N GLU A 484 14.44 1.14 17.75
CA GLU A 484 15.41 1.15 18.86
C GLU A 484 15.16 2.28 19.84
N LYS A 485 14.79 3.49 19.37
CA LYS A 485 14.71 4.71 20.17
C LYS A 485 13.31 5.07 20.64
N ALA A 486 12.26 4.68 19.88
CA ALA A 486 10.90 5.12 20.16
C ALA A 486 10.42 4.72 21.56
N VAL A 487 9.93 5.69 22.29
CA VAL A 487 9.25 5.49 23.56
C VAL A 487 7.74 5.56 23.32
N ILE A 488 7.04 4.48 23.63
CA ILE A 488 5.61 4.34 23.40
C ILE A 488 4.87 4.39 24.73
N GLU A 489 3.93 5.33 24.85
CA GLU A 489 3.16 5.55 26.07
C GLU A 489 1.69 5.19 25.86
N LYS A 490 1.09 4.51 26.86
CA LYS A 490 -0.35 4.26 26.88
C LYS A 490 -1.10 5.49 27.34
N ALA A 491 -1.97 6.01 26.50
CA ALA A 491 -2.82 7.15 26.80
C ALA A 491 -4.18 6.73 27.39
N SER A 492 -4.74 7.55 28.25
CA SER A 492 -6.11 7.35 28.70
C SER A 492 -7.11 7.64 27.56
N SER A 493 -8.31 7.05 27.66
CA SER A 493 -9.38 7.35 26.70
C SER A 493 -9.70 8.85 26.62
N ARG A 494 -9.58 9.56 27.73
CA ARG A 494 -9.78 11.01 27.78
C ARG A 494 -8.68 11.74 27.01
N THR A 495 -7.42 11.38 27.20
CA THR A 495 -6.29 11.95 26.48
C THR A 495 -6.45 11.77 24.96
N ILE A 496 -6.90 10.59 24.52
CA ILE A 496 -7.15 10.33 23.08
C ILE A 496 -8.25 11.25 22.53
N LEU A 497 -9.32 11.48 23.30
CA LEU A 497 -10.39 12.40 22.89
C LEU A 497 -9.91 13.86 22.86
N ASP A 498 -9.12 14.28 23.83
CA ASP A 498 -8.60 15.65 23.93
C ASP A 498 -7.58 15.99 22.78
N MET A 499 -7.05 14.97 22.10
CA MET A 499 -6.20 15.13 20.92
C MET A 499 -6.97 15.30 19.59
N LEU A 500 -8.27 15.06 19.59
CA LEU A 500 -9.13 15.34 18.44
C LEU A 500 -9.50 16.82 18.43
N PRO A 501 -9.80 17.42 17.27
CA PRO A 501 -10.33 18.77 17.22
C PRO A 501 -11.57 18.88 18.14
N HIS A 502 -11.53 19.81 19.08
CA HIS A 502 -12.60 20.07 20.04
C HIS A 502 -12.77 21.57 20.22
N ASP A 503 -13.98 21.99 20.61
CA ASP A 503 -14.35 23.39 20.83
C ASP A 503 -14.20 24.29 19.58
N VAL A 504 -14.16 23.67 18.38
CA VAL A 504 -14.12 24.35 17.08
C VAL A 504 -15.05 23.68 16.09
N GLU A 505 -15.66 24.45 15.21
CA GLU A 505 -16.36 23.93 14.03
C GLU A 505 -15.35 23.77 12.89
N VAL A 506 -15.17 22.52 12.41
CA VAL A 506 -14.23 22.23 11.33
C VAL A 506 -14.89 22.61 10.00
N THR A 507 -14.42 23.67 9.38
CA THR A 507 -14.95 24.18 8.09
C THR A 507 -14.21 23.60 6.89
N GLU A 508 -12.95 23.18 7.06
CA GLU A 508 -12.09 22.55 6.03
C GLU A 508 -11.31 21.38 6.65
N LYS A 509 -11.07 20.34 5.87
CA LYS A 509 -10.30 19.15 6.28
C LYS A 509 -9.20 18.84 5.28
#